data_67120e8990763a716945d942dc62b96a
#
_entry.id   67120e8990763a716945d942dc62b96a
#
_cell.length_a   1.000
_cell.length_b   1.000
_cell.length_c   1.000
_cell.angle_alpha   90.00
_cell.angle_beta   90.00
_cell.angle_gamma   90.00
#
_symmetry.space_group_name_H-M   'P 1'
#
loop_
_entity.id
_entity.type
_entity.pdbx_description
1 polymer ?
#
loop_
_entity_poly.entity_id
_entity_poly.type
_entity_poly.pdbx_seq_one_letter_code
_entity_poly.pdbx_strand_id
1 'polypeptide(L)'
;MEKSYSESYAAAGVDITAGYRSVELMKQYVARTMNEHCIGGLGGFGGLFELDCTGYKHPVLISGTDGVGTKLKIAMIMDKHDTIGIDCVAMCVNDVICAGAKPLVFLDYIACGRNIPEKIAEIVKGVAEGCVQADCSLVGGETAEHPGMMPEDEYDLAGFTVGVVDKEKILSNETMQAGDVILALPSTGVHSNGFSLVRKIFDIDNDPDVLHTTPAELGGKTLGDALLAPTKIYVKPVLKVLEEVDVKGISHILSLIHI
;
A
#
# COMPACT_ATOMS: atom_id res chain seq x y z
N MET A 1 -29.57 9.00 -0.46
CA MET A 1 -29.05 10.37 -0.45
C MET A 1 -29.16 10.94 -1.86
N GLU A 2 -29.74 12.14 -2.02
CA GLU A 2 -29.66 12.87 -3.28
C GLU A 2 -28.18 13.16 -3.58
N LYS A 3 -27.77 12.84 -4.82
CA LYS A 3 -26.41 13.13 -5.27
C LYS A 3 -26.31 14.64 -5.51
N SER A 4 -25.44 15.34 -4.80
CA SER A 4 -25.18 16.75 -5.05
C SER A 4 -24.44 16.93 -6.37
N TYR A 5 -24.80 17.95 -7.12
CA TYR A 5 -24.12 18.41 -8.33
C TYR A 5 -23.82 19.88 -8.19
N SER A 6 -22.67 20.31 -8.63
CA SER A 6 -22.28 21.73 -8.61
C SER A 6 -21.60 22.12 -9.91
N GLU A 7 -22.25 22.98 -10.71
CA GLU A 7 -21.68 23.52 -11.94
C GLU A 7 -20.38 24.31 -11.69
N SER A 8 -20.29 25.02 -10.57
CA SER A 8 -19.10 25.79 -10.21
C SER A 8 -17.90 24.90 -9.89
N TYR A 9 -18.10 23.75 -9.23
CA TYR A 9 -17.03 22.79 -9.02
C TYR A 9 -16.61 22.09 -10.32
N ALA A 10 -17.57 21.70 -11.15
CA ALA A 10 -17.29 21.14 -12.46
C ALA A 10 -16.50 22.11 -13.36
N ALA A 11 -16.86 23.40 -13.35
CA ALA A 11 -16.12 24.43 -14.05
C ALA A 11 -14.70 24.67 -13.49
N ALA A 12 -14.46 24.34 -12.22
CA ALA A 12 -13.16 24.37 -11.56
C ALA A 12 -12.34 23.07 -11.74
N GLY A 13 -12.84 22.08 -12.49
CA GLY A 13 -12.15 20.82 -12.78
C GLY A 13 -12.39 19.71 -11.76
N VAL A 14 -13.37 19.86 -10.85
CA VAL A 14 -13.70 18.84 -9.84
C VAL A 14 -15.05 18.22 -10.15
N ASP A 15 -15.07 16.88 -10.36
CA ASP A 15 -16.28 16.12 -10.65
C ASP A 15 -16.79 15.36 -9.41
N ILE A 16 -17.72 15.95 -8.69
CA ILE A 16 -18.36 15.35 -7.52
C ILE A 16 -19.06 14.02 -7.87
N THR A 17 -19.62 13.91 -9.09
CA THR A 17 -20.33 12.69 -9.52
C THR A 17 -19.36 11.55 -9.77
N ALA A 18 -18.17 11.81 -10.27
CA ALA A 18 -17.08 10.85 -10.38
C ALA A 18 -16.66 10.33 -9.00
N GLY A 19 -16.56 11.21 -7.99
CA GLY A 19 -16.29 10.80 -6.61
C GLY A 19 -17.32 9.79 -6.08
N TYR A 20 -18.62 10.06 -6.23
CA TYR A 20 -19.67 9.10 -5.82
C TYR A 20 -19.58 7.77 -6.57
N ARG A 21 -19.25 7.80 -7.88
CA ARG A 21 -19.09 6.60 -8.68
C ARG A 21 -17.87 5.80 -8.24
N SER A 22 -16.74 6.44 -7.96
CA SER A 22 -15.54 5.78 -7.41
C SER A 22 -15.87 5.02 -6.14
N VAL A 23 -16.53 5.67 -5.18
CA VAL A 23 -16.96 5.04 -3.91
C VAL A 23 -17.86 3.83 -4.16
N GLU A 24 -18.81 3.93 -5.09
CA GLU A 24 -19.70 2.80 -5.40
C GLU A 24 -18.95 1.60 -5.98
N LEU A 25 -18.00 1.84 -6.90
CA LEU A 25 -17.21 0.79 -7.51
C LEU A 25 -16.26 0.09 -6.52
N MET A 26 -15.70 0.83 -5.56
CA MET A 26 -14.73 0.27 -4.61
C MET A 26 -15.36 -0.49 -3.43
N LYS A 27 -16.64 -0.28 -3.11
CA LYS A 27 -17.32 -0.90 -1.95
C LYS A 27 -17.12 -2.40 -1.85
N GLN A 28 -17.23 -3.13 -2.96
CA GLN A 28 -17.08 -4.58 -2.99
C GLN A 28 -15.67 -5.04 -2.60
N TYR A 29 -14.65 -4.25 -2.93
CA TYR A 29 -13.26 -4.57 -2.59
C TYR A 29 -12.99 -4.29 -1.11
N VAL A 30 -13.41 -3.13 -0.63
CA VAL A 30 -13.26 -2.73 0.78
C VAL A 30 -14.00 -3.70 1.70
N ALA A 31 -15.20 -4.15 1.34
CA ALA A 31 -15.97 -5.12 2.12
C ALA A 31 -15.20 -6.42 2.42
N ARG A 32 -14.27 -6.84 1.55
CA ARG A 32 -13.43 -8.04 1.76
C ARG A 32 -12.43 -7.90 2.92
N THR A 33 -12.14 -6.67 3.33
CA THR A 33 -11.16 -6.37 4.39
C THR A 33 -11.81 -6.16 5.75
N MET A 34 -13.15 -6.06 5.78
CA MET A 34 -13.89 -5.80 7.03
C MET A 34 -13.98 -7.07 7.87
N ASN A 35 -13.84 -6.88 9.18
CA ASN A 35 -14.01 -7.90 10.20
C ASN A 35 -14.95 -7.40 11.30
N GLU A 36 -15.15 -8.21 12.36
CA GLU A 36 -16.05 -7.91 13.49
C GLU A 36 -15.65 -6.67 14.31
N HIS A 37 -14.40 -6.24 14.22
CA HIS A 37 -13.90 -5.05 14.93
C HIS A 37 -14.17 -3.76 14.16
N CYS A 38 -14.55 -3.82 12.89
CA CYS A 38 -14.87 -2.62 12.11
C CYS A 38 -16.25 -2.09 12.48
N ILE A 39 -16.34 -0.84 12.93
CA ILE A 39 -17.58 -0.20 13.34
C ILE A 39 -18.04 0.75 12.23
N GLY A 40 -19.23 0.51 11.69
CA GLY A 40 -19.79 1.31 10.59
C GLY A 40 -19.31 0.83 9.21
N GLY A 41 -19.33 1.73 8.23
CA GLY A 41 -18.97 1.45 6.83
C GLY A 41 -18.34 2.67 6.16
N LEU A 42 -18.06 2.54 4.86
CA LEU A 42 -17.54 3.65 4.04
C LEU A 42 -18.48 4.86 4.08
N GLY A 43 -17.91 6.07 4.21
CA GLY A 43 -18.64 7.36 4.17
C GLY A 43 -18.71 8.11 5.48
N GLY A 44 -18.10 7.61 6.56
CA GLY A 44 -17.86 8.38 7.78
C GLY A 44 -16.64 9.31 7.66
N PHE A 45 -16.51 10.26 8.60
CA PHE A 45 -15.34 11.16 8.67
C PHE A 45 -14.06 10.47 9.15
N GLY A 46 -14.14 9.23 9.60
CA GLY A 46 -12.99 8.42 10.02
C GLY A 46 -13.34 6.96 10.09
N GLY A 47 -12.32 6.12 9.98
CA GLY A 47 -12.44 4.67 10.17
C GLY A 47 -12.53 4.34 11.64
N LEU A 48 -13.63 3.71 12.07
CA LEU A 48 -13.82 3.25 13.44
C LEU A 48 -13.44 1.78 13.53
N PHE A 49 -12.60 1.48 14.51
CA PHE A 49 -12.11 0.12 14.74
C PHE A 49 -12.06 -0.15 16.25
N GLU A 50 -12.72 -1.21 16.69
CA GLU A 50 -12.69 -1.64 18.08
C GLU A 50 -11.37 -2.35 18.38
N LEU A 51 -10.58 -1.78 19.28
CA LEU A 51 -9.33 -2.39 19.70
C LEU A 51 -9.60 -3.50 20.73
N ASP A 52 -9.43 -4.75 20.29
CA ASP A 52 -9.40 -5.88 21.23
C ASP A 52 -8.03 -5.93 21.93
N CYS A 53 -8.05 -5.63 23.22
CA CYS A 53 -6.87 -5.72 24.09
C CYS A 53 -6.73 -7.09 24.78
N THR A 54 -7.57 -8.07 24.45
CA THR A 54 -7.49 -9.42 25.03
C THR A 54 -6.15 -10.08 24.69
N GLY A 55 -5.43 -10.51 25.71
CA GLY A 55 -4.13 -11.16 25.54
C GLY A 55 -2.94 -10.20 25.53
N TYR A 56 -3.16 -8.88 25.52
CA TYR A 56 -2.10 -7.87 25.70
C TYR A 56 -2.04 -7.43 27.17
N LYS A 57 -0.83 -7.41 27.73
CA LYS A 57 -0.61 -6.85 29.09
C LYS A 57 -0.43 -5.33 29.05
N HIS A 58 0.37 -4.86 28.10
CA HIS A 58 0.67 -3.45 27.91
C HIS A 58 0.65 -3.16 26.40
N PRO A 59 -0.57 -3.00 25.79
CA PRO A 59 -0.67 -2.79 24.35
C PRO A 59 -0.04 -1.46 23.94
N VAL A 60 0.80 -1.51 22.91
CA VAL A 60 1.44 -0.35 22.28
C VAL A 60 1.00 -0.29 20.82
N LEU A 61 0.56 0.89 20.38
CA LEU A 61 0.24 1.15 18.98
C LEU A 61 1.51 1.56 18.24
N ILE A 62 1.68 1.00 17.05
CA ILE A 62 2.73 1.36 16.10
C ILE A 62 2.07 1.82 14.83
N SER A 63 2.49 2.95 14.30
CA SER A 63 1.99 3.50 13.05
C SER A 63 3.12 3.61 12.04
N GLY A 64 2.80 3.32 10.78
CA GLY A 64 3.68 3.48 9.63
C GLY A 64 2.95 4.19 8.50
N THR A 65 3.67 5.03 7.77
CA THR A 65 3.16 5.69 6.56
C THR A 65 4.25 5.65 5.49
N ASP A 66 3.85 5.33 4.28
CA ASP A 66 4.74 5.32 3.11
C ASP A 66 3.92 5.48 1.83
N GLY A 67 4.59 5.75 0.72
CA GLY A 67 4.01 5.83 -0.60
C GLY A 67 4.55 4.78 -1.56
N VAL A 68 3.90 4.61 -2.71
CA VAL A 68 4.40 3.72 -3.77
C VAL A 68 5.65 4.29 -4.44
N GLY A 69 5.74 5.61 -4.51
CA GLY A 69 6.86 6.29 -5.14
C GLY A 69 6.86 6.18 -6.66
N THR A 70 8.04 6.32 -7.27
CA THR A 70 8.16 6.49 -8.74
C THR A 70 7.86 5.24 -9.56
N LYS A 71 7.55 4.10 -8.94
CA LYS A 71 6.97 2.93 -9.60
C LYS A 71 5.62 3.27 -10.25
N LEU A 72 4.87 4.23 -9.68
CA LEU A 72 3.61 4.71 -10.25
C LEU A 72 3.75 5.15 -11.71
N LYS A 73 4.90 5.70 -12.12
CA LYS A 73 5.12 6.10 -13.51
C LYS A 73 5.05 4.91 -14.47
N ILE A 74 5.53 3.73 -14.04
CA ILE A 74 5.41 2.50 -14.84
C ILE A 74 3.94 2.09 -14.96
N ALA A 75 3.19 2.14 -13.85
CA ALA A 75 1.76 1.81 -13.84
C ALA A 75 0.95 2.74 -14.77
N MET A 76 1.27 4.04 -14.78
CA MET A 76 0.64 5.03 -15.65
C MET A 76 0.96 4.76 -17.14
N ILE A 77 2.23 4.49 -17.48
CA ILE A 77 2.64 4.18 -18.87
C ILE A 77 1.98 2.89 -19.36
N MET A 78 1.90 1.87 -18.51
CA MET A 78 1.32 0.57 -18.84
C MET A 78 -0.21 0.54 -18.74
N ASP A 79 -0.83 1.63 -18.27
CA ASP A 79 -2.26 1.72 -17.92
C ASP A 79 -2.73 0.51 -17.09
N LYS A 80 -1.92 0.16 -16.07
CA LYS A 80 -2.14 -1.00 -15.19
C LYS A 80 -2.05 -0.57 -13.72
N HIS A 81 -3.18 -0.50 -13.05
CA HIS A 81 -3.32 0.15 -11.76
C HIS A 81 -3.69 -0.80 -10.61
N ASP A 82 -4.00 -2.06 -10.89
CA ASP A 82 -4.53 -3.01 -9.90
C ASP A 82 -3.48 -3.64 -8.98
N THR A 83 -2.18 -3.44 -9.24
CA THR A 83 -1.09 -4.02 -8.43
C THR A 83 -0.44 -3.02 -7.48
N ILE A 84 -0.40 -1.73 -7.84
CA ILE A 84 0.33 -0.72 -7.06
C ILE A 84 -0.31 -0.42 -5.70
N GLY A 85 -1.60 -0.72 -5.53
CA GLY A 85 -2.25 -0.68 -4.22
C GLY A 85 -1.67 -1.72 -3.25
N ILE A 86 -1.28 -2.91 -3.75
CA ILE A 86 -0.57 -3.91 -2.94
C ILE A 86 0.79 -3.37 -2.50
N ASP A 87 1.52 -2.68 -3.40
CA ASP A 87 2.78 -2.03 -3.05
C ASP A 87 2.58 -1.01 -1.91
N CYS A 88 1.56 -0.15 -2.01
CA CYS A 88 1.26 0.84 -0.98
C CYS A 88 1.05 0.20 0.40
N VAL A 89 0.23 -0.85 0.46
CA VAL A 89 -0.02 -1.57 1.72
C VAL A 89 1.26 -2.23 2.22
N ALA A 90 1.99 -2.92 1.34
CA ALA A 90 3.22 -3.64 1.70
C ALA A 90 4.28 -2.73 2.31
N MET A 91 4.47 -1.52 1.74
CA MET A 91 5.44 -0.55 2.24
C MET A 91 5.15 -0.16 3.70
N CYS A 92 3.88 0.04 4.04
CA CYS A 92 3.46 0.43 5.40
C CYS A 92 3.44 -0.76 6.38
N VAL A 93 2.80 -1.89 6.01
CA VAL A 93 2.61 -3.00 6.94
C VAL A 93 3.88 -3.80 7.20
N ASN A 94 4.80 -3.85 6.22
CA ASN A 94 6.10 -4.49 6.42
C ASN A 94 6.99 -3.70 7.39
N ASP A 95 6.83 -2.38 7.48
CA ASP A 95 7.51 -1.56 8.50
C ASP A 95 6.96 -1.85 9.89
N VAL A 96 5.63 -1.90 10.01
CA VAL A 96 4.96 -2.16 11.29
C VAL A 96 5.34 -3.56 11.83
N ILE A 97 5.41 -4.58 10.98
CA ILE A 97 5.81 -5.91 11.41
C ILE A 97 7.27 -6.00 11.84
N CYS A 98 8.15 -5.11 11.36
CA CYS A 98 9.56 -5.05 11.81
C CYS A 98 9.71 -4.72 13.29
N ALA A 99 8.72 -4.06 13.88
CA ALA A 99 8.65 -3.84 15.32
C ALA A 99 7.93 -4.98 16.09
N GLY A 100 7.50 -6.03 15.40
CA GLY A 100 6.76 -7.17 15.97
C GLY A 100 5.26 -6.92 16.09
N ALA A 101 4.71 -5.85 15.53
CA ALA A 101 3.32 -5.48 15.67
C ALA A 101 2.43 -6.14 14.58
N LYS A 102 1.21 -6.55 14.99
CA LYS A 102 0.16 -6.97 14.07
C LYS A 102 -0.52 -5.73 13.49
N PRO A 103 -0.53 -5.50 12.16
CA PRO A 103 -1.34 -4.46 11.54
C PRO A 103 -2.83 -4.68 11.83
N LEU A 104 -3.57 -3.62 12.14
CA LEU A 104 -5.00 -3.66 12.44
C LEU A 104 -5.81 -2.95 11.37
N VAL A 105 -5.43 -1.71 11.06
CA VAL A 105 -6.16 -0.85 10.14
C VAL A 105 -5.23 -0.23 9.10
N PHE A 106 -5.80 0.08 7.96
CA PHE A 106 -5.15 0.78 6.86
C PHE A 106 -6.03 1.93 6.37
N LEU A 107 -5.39 3.01 5.98
CA LEU A 107 -5.98 4.17 5.30
C LEU A 107 -5.13 4.47 4.07
N ASP A 108 -5.75 4.79 2.95
CA ASP A 108 -5.06 5.26 1.75
C ASP A 108 -5.31 6.75 1.50
N TYR A 109 -4.39 7.39 0.80
CA TYR A 109 -4.55 8.73 0.25
C TYR A 109 -4.18 8.69 -1.22
N ILE A 110 -5.15 9.00 -2.08
CA ILE A 110 -4.98 9.08 -3.53
C ILE A 110 -5.11 10.56 -3.93
N ALA A 111 -4.00 11.19 -4.30
CA ALA A 111 -4.00 12.47 -4.97
C ALA A 111 -4.02 12.24 -6.48
N CYS A 112 -4.93 12.84 -7.23
CA CYS A 112 -5.02 12.67 -8.67
C CYS A 112 -5.27 14.01 -9.38
N GLY A 113 -4.79 14.13 -10.61
CA GLY A 113 -5.09 15.33 -11.42
C GLY A 113 -6.57 15.37 -11.80
N ARG A 114 -7.15 14.19 -12.07
CA ARG A 114 -8.57 13.99 -12.35
C ARG A 114 -9.07 12.67 -11.79
N ASN A 115 -10.24 12.68 -11.17
CA ASN A 115 -10.87 11.45 -10.70
C ASN A 115 -11.49 10.68 -11.87
N ILE A 116 -10.85 9.56 -12.25
CA ILE A 116 -11.37 8.59 -13.22
C ILE A 116 -11.86 7.39 -12.40
N PRO A 117 -13.19 7.21 -12.22
CA PRO A 117 -13.75 6.27 -11.25
C PRO A 117 -13.25 4.83 -11.40
N GLU A 118 -13.11 4.35 -12.61
CA GLU A 118 -12.65 3.00 -12.91
C GLU A 118 -11.17 2.83 -12.49
N LYS A 119 -10.32 3.81 -12.78
CA LYS A 119 -8.91 3.81 -12.39
C LYS A 119 -8.75 3.86 -10.85
N ILE A 120 -9.49 4.74 -10.17
CA ILE A 120 -9.50 4.81 -8.71
C ILE A 120 -9.96 3.47 -8.10
N ALA A 121 -11.00 2.85 -8.67
CA ALA A 121 -11.48 1.56 -8.20
C ALA A 121 -10.45 0.43 -8.38
N GLU A 122 -9.65 0.44 -9.45
CA GLU A 122 -8.55 -0.51 -9.65
C GLU A 122 -7.43 -0.31 -8.62
N ILE A 123 -7.06 0.94 -8.33
CA ILE A 123 -6.08 1.27 -7.29
C ILE A 123 -6.56 0.72 -5.94
N VAL A 124 -7.80 1.06 -5.53
CA VAL A 124 -8.37 0.61 -4.25
C VAL A 124 -8.59 -0.91 -4.21
N LYS A 125 -8.87 -1.56 -5.34
CA LYS A 125 -8.86 -3.03 -5.45
C LYS A 125 -7.50 -3.61 -5.03
N GLY A 126 -6.41 -3.01 -5.49
CA GLY A 126 -5.05 -3.40 -5.10
C GLY A 126 -4.78 -3.15 -3.61
N VAL A 127 -5.20 -1.99 -3.08
CA VAL A 127 -5.11 -1.68 -1.64
C VAL A 127 -5.88 -2.70 -0.81
N ALA A 128 -7.12 -3.00 -1.17
CA ALA A 128 -7.93 -4.00 -0.47
C ALA A 128 -7.30 -5.39 -0.52
N GLU A 129 -6.74 -5.80 -1.66
CA GLU A 129 -6.01 -7.07 -1.78
C GLU A 129 -4.80 -7.12 -0.86
N GLY A 130 -4.02 -6.03 -0.80
CA GLY A 130 -2.91 -5.90 0.14
C GLY A 130 -3.35 -6.02 1.59
N CYS A 131 -4.46 -5.38 1.97
CA CYS A 131 -5.03 -5.48 3.31
C CYS A 131 -5.48 -6.92 3.66
N VAL A 132 -6.10 -7.64 2.72
CA VAL A 132 -6.45 -9.07 2.90
C VAL A 132 -5.21 -9.92 3.11
N GLN A 133 -4.14 -9.67 2.36
CA GLN A 133 -2.86 -10.37 2.54
C GLN A 133 -2.22 -10.06 3.89
N ALA A 134 -2.32 -8.81 4.36
CA ALA A 134 -1.78 -8.38 5.65
C ALA A 134 -2.67 -8.72 6.86
N ASP A 135 -3.90 -9.20 6.63
CA ASP A 135 -4.91 -9.42 7.69
C ASP A 135 -5.21 -8.12 8.48
N CYS A 136 -5.37 -7.02 7.76
CA CYS A 136 -5.78 -5.73 8.30
C CYS A 136 -6.99 -5.17 7.54
N SER A 137 -7.71 -4.23 8.15
CA SER A 137 -8.95 -3.68 7.60
C SER A 137 -8.71 -2.32 6.95
N LEU A 138 -9.17 -2.16 5.71
CA LEU A 138 -9.22 -0.85 5.03
C LEU A 138 -10.43 -0.08 5.55
N VAL A 139 -10.23 0.71 6.60
CA VAL A 139 -11.32 1.35 7.34
C VAL A 139 -11.70 2.73 6.81
N GLY A 140 -10.94 3.26 5.86
CA GLY A 140 -11.19 4.56 5.24
C GLY A 140 -10.06 4.95 4.31
N GLY A 141 -10.13 6.16 3.80
CA GLY A 141 -9.14 6.75 2.91
C GLY A 141 -9.64 8.08 2.36
N GLU A 142 -8.86 8.70 1.49
CA GLU A 142 -9.19 9.95 0.83
C GLU A 142 -8.81 9.89 -0.65
N THR A 143 -9.66 10.44 -1.50
CA THR A 143 -9.34 10.68 -2.92
C THR A 143 -9.53 12.15 -3.20
N ALA A 144 -8.44 12.85 -3.49
CA ALA A 144 -8.42 14.29 -3.72
C ALA A 144 -8.04 14.62 -5.17
N GLU A 145 -8.89 15.40 -5.85
CA GLU A 145 -8.56 15.97 -7.16
C GLU A 145 -7.73 17.23 -6.98
N HIS A 146 -6.65 17.32 -7.75
CA HIS A 146 -5.69 18.44 -7.74
C HIS A 146 -5.59 19.12 -9.12
N PRO A 147 -6.71 19.67 -9.66
CA PRO A 147 -6.70 20.30 -10.96
C PRO A 147 -5.73 21.49 -11.00
N GLY A 148 -4.89 21.54 -12.03
CA GLY A 148 -3.87 22.58 -12.19
C GLY A 148 -2.60 22.40 -11.35
N MET A 149 -2.58 21.47 -10.40
CA MET A 149 -1.37 21.09 -9.64
C MET A 149 -0.74 19.80 -10.16
N MET A 150 -1.56 18.90 -10.69
CA MET A 150 -1.14 17.59 -11.19
C MET A 150 -1.73 17.39 -12.59
N PRO A 151 -1.01 16.77 -13.54
CA PRO A 151 -1.56 16.35 -14.83
C PRO A 151 -2.80 15.45 -14.65
N GLU A 152 -3.77 15.56 -15.57
CA GLU A 152 -5.05 14.85 -15.45
C GLU A 152 -4.92 13.32 -15.38
N ASP A 153 -3.90 12.75 -16.01
CA ASP A 153 -3.62 11.33 -16.10
C ASP A 153 -2.71 10.81 -14.99
N GLU A 154 -2.14 11.70 -14.19
CA GLU A 154 -1.23 11.35 -13.10
C GLU A 154 -1.94 11.29 -11.74
N TYR A 155 -1.35 10.50 -10.86
CA TYR A 155 -1.78 10.37 -9.46
C TYR A 155 -0.61 10.00 -8.56
N ASP A 156 -0.77 10.23 -7.27
CA ASP A 156 0.09 9.71 -6.22
C ASP A 156 -0.72 8.84 -5.25
N LEU A 157 -0.07 7.86 -4.65
CA LEU A 157 -0.68 6.91 -3.74
C LEU A 157 0.20 6.71 -2.52
N ALA A 158 -0.33 7.06 -1.37
CA ALA A 158 0.28 6.84 -0.07
C ALA A 158 -0.67 6.10 0.86
N GLY A 159 -0.11 5.48 1.89
CA GLY A 159 -0.87 4.73 2.88
C GLY A 159 -0.44 5.05 4.31
N PHE A 160 -1.30 4.70 5.23
CA PHE A 160 -1.07 4.79 6.65
C PHE A 160 -1.67 3.55 7.34
N THR A 161 -0.90 2.91 8.19
CA THR A 161 -1.33 1.75 8.96
C THR A 161 -1.09 1.95 10.44
N VAL A 162 -1.93 1.33 11.26
CA VAL A 162 -1.73 1.20 12.70
C VAL A 162 -1.75 -0.27 13.05
N GLY A 163 -0.76 -0.70 13.80
CA GLY A 163 -0.67 -2.04 14.38
C GLY A 163 -0.56 -2.00 15.89
N VAL A 164 -0.64 -3.16 16.50
CA VAL A 164 -0.54 -3.34 17.95
C VAL A 164 0.48 -4.42 18.30
N VAL A 165 1.23 -4.19 19.37
CA VAL A 165 2.16 -5.15 19.96
C VAL A 165 2.15 -5.01 21.48
N ASP A 166 2.41 -6.07 22.22
CA ASP A 166 2.66 -5.94 23.65
C ASP A 166 4.03 -5.27 23.88
N LYS A 167 4.12 -4.30 24.78
CA LYS A 167 5.33 -3.53 25.08
C LYS A 167 6.57 -4.42 25.28
N GLU A 168 6.38 -5.56 25.94
CA GLU A 168 7.45 -6.51 26.24
C GLU A 168 7.89 -7.36 25.04
N LYS A 169 7.12 -7.30 23.92
CA LYS A 169 7.38 -8.03 22.67
C LYS A 169 7.83 -7.12 21.52
N ILE A 170 8.02 -5.84 21.80
CA ILE A 170 8.58 -4.92 20.79
C ILE A 170 9.99 -5.40 20.45
N LEU A 171 10.22 -5.66 19.15
CA LEU A 171 11.53 -6.09 18.67
C LEU A 171 12.53 -4.94 18.78
N SER A 172 13.70 -5.26 19.32
CA SER A 172 14.78 -4.31 19.51
C SER A 172 16.12 -4.96 19.15
N ASN A 173 16.99 -4.21 18.50
CA ASN A 173 18.34 -4.66 18.14
C ASN A 173 19.33 -4.69 19.33
N GLU A 174 18.92 -4.27 20.52
CA GLU A 174 19.78 -4.19 21.70
C GLU A 174 20.32 -5.55 22.16
N THR A 175 19.60 -6.63 21.87
CA THR A 175 19.98 -8.01 22.25
C THR A 175 20.79 -8.74 21.19
N MET A 176 21.01 -8.13 20.01
CA MET A 176 21.79 -8.72 18.93
C MET A 176 23.27 -8.85 19.32
N GLN A 177 23.88 -9.97 18.95
CA GLN A 177 25.28 -10.24 19.25
C GLN A 177 25.96 -11.05 18.15
N ALA A 178 27.28 -11.05 18.15
CA ALA A 178 28.05 -11.87 17.23
C ALA A 178 27.75 -13.38 17.45
N GLY A 179 27.44 -14.08 16.38
CA GLY A 179 27.01 -15.48 16.39
C GLY A 179 25.52 -15.66 16.19
N ASP A 180 24.71 -14.62 16.20
CA ASP A 180 23.30 -14.68 15.81
C ASP A 180 23.14 -15.04 14.35
N VAL A 181 22.07 -15.78 14.03
CA VAL A 181 21.76 -16.24 12.67
C VAL A 181 20.93 -15.19 11.96
N ILE A 182 21.32 -14.84 10.74
CA ILE A 182 20.56 -13.96 9.86
C ILE A 182 19.82 -14.80 8.83
N LEU A 183 18.51 -14.61 8.73
CA LEU A 183 17.66 -15.21 7.72
C LEU A 183 17.17 -14.13 6.75
N ALA A 184 17.22 -14.43 5.46
CA ALA A 184 16.68 -13.56 4.42
C ALA A 184 15.39 -14.15 3.85
N LEU A 185 14.35 -13.34 3.75
CA LEU A 185 13.13 -13.68 3.03
C LEU A 185 13.22 -13.16 1.59
N PRO A 186 12.90 -13.99 0.57
CA PRO A 186 13.05 -13.58 -0.83
C PRO A 186 12.02 -12.54 -1.22
N SER A 187 12.43 -11.62 -2.10
CA SER A 187 11.55 -10.64 -2.76
C SER A 187 10.76 -11.28 -3.90
N THR A 188 9.75 -10.55 -4.42
CA THR A 188 9.00 -10.90 -5.64
C THR A 188 9.51 -10.16 -6.88
N GLY A 189 10.53 -9.35 -6.73
CA GLY A 189 11.13 -8.51 -7.77
C GLY A 189 11.77 -7.28 -7.17
N VAL A 190 11.76 -6.17 -7.88
CA VAL A 190 12.33 -4.89 -7.42
C VAL A 190 11.53 -4.28 -6.25
N HIS A 191 10.31 -4.78 -6.03
CA HIS A 191 9.33 -4.23 -5.09
C HIS A 191 8.88 -2.82 -5.49
N SER A 192 8.99 -1.82 -4.59
CA SER A 192 8.53 -0.46 -4.85
C SER A 192 9.60 0.61 -4.68
N ASN A 193 10.87 0.22 -4.47
CA ASN A 193 11.96 1.16 -4.27
C ASN A 193 12.94 1.18 -5.45
N GLY A 194 13.66 2.30 -5.59
CA GLY A 194 14.71 2.45 -6.60
C GLY A 194 14.21 2.66 -8.04
N PHE A 195 12.94 2.93 -8.26
CA PHE A 195 12.36 3.04 -9.60
C PHE A 195 12.85 4.25 -10.41
N SER A 196 13.34 5.31 -9.77
CA SER A 196 14.04 6.38 -10.48
C SER A 196 15.29 5.87 -11.18
N LEU A 197 16.05 4.97 -10.53
CA LEU A 197 17.22 4.32 -11.14
C LEU A 197 16.79 3.29 -12.19
N VAL A 198 15.77 2.48 -11.92
CA VAL A 198 15.22 1.51 -12.89
C VAL A 198 14.82 2.20 -14.19
N ARG A 199 14.06 3.29 -14.11
CA ARG A 199 13.64 4.07 -15.28
C ARG A 199 14.83 4.59 -16.07
N LYS A 200 15.87 5.05 -15.37
CA LYS A 200 17.11 5.53 -16.01
C LYS A 200 17.90 4.40 -16.68
N ILE A 201 18.01 3.23 -16.05
CA ILE A 201 18.76 2.08 -16.59
C ILE A 201 18.12 1.59 -17.89
N PHE A 202 16.80 1.50 -17.93
CA PHE A 202 16.05 1.01 -19.10
C PHE A 202 15.63 2.12 -20.07
N ASP A 203 16.01 3.38 -19.79
CA ASP A 203 15.68 4.58 -20.58
C ASP A 203 14.16 4.77 -20.82
N ILE A 204 13.34 4.35 -19.85
CA ILE A 204 11.88 4.28 -19.97
C ILE A 204 11.25 5.64 -20.25
N ASP A 205 11.86 6.72 -19.75
CA ASP A 205 11.33 8.06 -19.92
C ASP A 205 11.46 8.57 -21.36
N ASN A 206 12.44 8.07 -22.13
CA ASN A 206 12.65 8.41 -23.54
C ASN A 206 12.10 7.34 -24.50
N ASP A 207 12.11 6.07 -24.08
CA ASP A 207 11.62 4.93 -24.84
C ASP A 207 10.68 4.06 -23.98
N PRO A 208 9.41 4.48 -23.77
CA PRO A 208 8.45 3.71 -22.98
C PRO A 208 8.09 2.35 -23.61
N ASP A 209 8.31 2.17 -24.92
CA ASP A 209 8.00 0.91 -25.60
C ASP A 209 8.89 -0.25 -25.11
N VAL A 210 10.02 0.04 -24.48
CA VAL A 210 10.86 -0.98 -23.83
C VAL A 210 10.09 -1.81 -22.81
N LEU A 211 9.07 -1.26 -22.17
CA LEU A 211 8.22 -1.95 -21.19
C LEU A 211 7.42 -3.11 -21.80
N HIS A 212 7.16 -3.07 -23.11
CA HIS A 212 6.46 -4.12 -23.85
C HIS A 212 7.38 -5.21 -24.39
N THR A 213 8.69 -5.06 -24.24
CA THR A 213 9.66 -6.10 -24.63
C THR A 213 9.58 -7.31 -23.71
N THR A 214 9.92 -8.48 -24.23
CA THR A 214 9.92 -9.76 -23.50
C THR A 214 11.33 -10.36 -23.46
N PRO A 215 12.23 -9.86 -22.61
CA PRO A 215 13.57 -10.45 -22.44
C PRO A 215 13.48 -11.93 -22.07
N ALA A 216 14.39 -12.74 -22.64
CA ALA A 216 14.37 -14.19 -22.43
C ALA A 216 14.50 -14.58 -20.96
N GLU A 217 15.24 -13.79 -20.19
CA GLU A 217 15.48 -13.95 -18.75
C GLU A 217 14.20 -13.82 -17.90
N LEU A 218 13.18 -13.16 -18.43
CA LEU A 218 11.89 -12.94 -17.72
C LEU A 218 10.86 -14.06 -17.95
N GLY A 219 11.26 -15.15 -18.62
CA GLY A 219 10.41 -16.33 -18.80
C GLY A 219 9.09 -16.04 -19.51
N GLY A 220 9.09 -15.13 -20.47
CA GLY A 220 7.93 -14.77 -21.29
C GLY A 220 7.08 -13.63 -20.73
N LYS A 221 7.43 -13.04 -19.58
CA LYS A 221 6.82 -11.81 -19.09
C LYS A 221 7.39 -10.59 -19.82
N THR A 222 6.58 -9.55 -19.97
CA THR A 222 7.11 -8.27 -20.43
C THR A 222 7.97 -7.62 -19.33
N LEU A 223 8.86 -6.70 -19.73
CA LEU A 223 9.63 -5.91 -18.76
C LEU A 223 8.68 -5.13 -17.83
N GLY A 224 7.62 -4.53 -18.37
CA GLY A 224 6.61 -3.81 -17.61
C GLY A 224 5.91 -4.70 -16.56
N ASP A 225 5.47 -5.91 -16.94
CA ASP A 225 4.86 -6.85 -15.99
C ASP A 225 5.82 -7.31 -14.90
N ALA A 226 7.10 -7.50 -15.24
CA ALA A 226 8.12 -7.86 -14.27
C ALA A 226 8.39 -6.71 -13.27
N LEU A 227 8.43 -5.46 -13.75
CA LEU A 227 8.63 -4.27 -12.94
C LEU A 227 7.39 -3.94 -12.09
N LEU A 228 6.18 -4.24 -12.58
CA LEU A 228 4.93 -4.06 -11.84
C LEU A 228 4.59 -5.23 -10.90
N ALA A 229 5.43 -6.27 -10.83
CA ALA A 229 5.25 -7.32 -9.81
C ALA A 229 5.11 -6.67 -8.43
N PRO A 230 4.01 -6.96 -7.69
CA PRO A 230 3.74 -6.27 -6.43
C PRO A 230 4.74 -6.67 -5.35
N THR A 231 4.99 -5.74 -4.45
CA THR A 231 5.79 -5.95 -3.25
C THR A 231 5.17 -7.04 -2.40
N LYS A 232 5.98 -7.99 -1.96
CA LYS A 232 5.52 -9.07 -1.10
C LYS A 232 5.18 -8.58 0.29
N ILE A 233 4.03 -8.99 0.79
CA ILE A 233 3.59 -8.74 2.16
C ILE A 233 4.04 -9.90 3.03
N TYR A 234 4.84 -9.59 4.07
CA TYR A 234 5.46 -10.59 4.95
C TYR A 234 4.75 -10.75 6.29
N VAL A 235 3.65 -10.04 6.53
CA VAL A 235 2.98 -9.96 7.84
C VAL A 235 2.63 -11.34 8.40
N LYS A 236 1.82 -12.13 7.68
CA LYS A 236 1.36 -13.45 8.17
C LYS A 236 2.50 -14.42 8.46
N PRO A 237 3.46 -14.64 7.54
CA PRO A 237 4.58 -15.54 7.82
C PRO A 237 5.48 -15.06 8.96
N VAL A 238 5.71 -13.74 9.08
CA VAL A 238 6.54 -13.20 10.17
C VAL A 238 5.83 -13.33 11.51
N LEU A 239 4.54 -12.96 11.61
CA LEU A 239 3.77 -13.15 12.84
C LEU A 239 3.82 -14.61 13.30
N LYS A 240 3.71 -15.56 12.36
CA LYS A 240 3.81 -17.00 12.69
C LYS A 240 5.19 -17.38 13.22
N VAL A 241 6.25 -16.82 12.68
CA VAL A 241 7.62 -17.04 13.20
C VAL A 241 7.76 -16.46 14.61
N LEU A 242 7.21 -15.27 14.86
CA LEU A 242 7.28 -14.62 16.19
C LEU A 242 6.52 -15.38 17.29
N GLU A 243 5.58 -16.24 16.93
CA GLU A 243 4.91 -17.13 17.90
C GLU A 243 5.82 -18.29 18.40
N GLU A 244 6.77 -18.72 17.55
CA GLU A 244 7.53 -19.96 17.77
C GLU A 244 9.03 -19.73 18.01
N VAL A 245 9.56 -18.57 17.59
CA VAL A 245 11.00 -18.28 17.58
C VAL A 245 11.25 -16.95 18.27
N ASP A 246 12.27 -16.91 19.12
CA ASP A 246 12.77 -15.65 19.71
C ASP A 246 13.58 -14.87 18.67
N VAL A 247 12.91 -13.92 18.02
CA VAL A 247 13.49 -13.03 17.00
C VAL A 247 14.00 -11.77 17.67
N LYS A 248 15.28 -11.45 17.47
CA LYS A 248 15.91 -10.27 18.09
C LYS A 248 15.70 -8.98 17.31
N GLY A 249 15.37 -9.07 16.04
CA GLY A 249 15.08 -7.90 15.21
C GLY A 249 14.81 -8.28 13.76
N ILE A 250 14.17 -7.38 13.06
CA ILE A 250 13.79 -7.52 11.64
C ILE A 250 14.17 -6.23 10.92
N SER A 251 14.67 -6.34 9.71
CA SER A 251 14.94 -5.20 8.82
C SER A 251 14.12 -5.33 7.54
N HIS A 252 13.30 -4.34 7.24
CA HIS A 252 12.66 -4.17 5.96
C HIS A 252 13.64 -3.46 5.02
N ILE A 253 14.05 -4.14 3.95
CA ILE A 253 15.01 -3.58 3.00
C ILE A 253 14.26 -2.75 1.97
N LEU A 254 14.20 -1.44 2.19
CA LEU A 254 13.51 -0.46 1.34
C LEU A 254 14.50 0.32 0.48
N SER A 255 15.33 1.15 1.13
CA SER A 255 16.39 1.90 0.50
C SER A 255 17.71 1.66 1.23
N LEU A 256 18.81 2.06 0.61
CA LEU A 256 20.15 1.91 1.22
C LEU A 256 20.50 3.09 2.14
N ILE A 257 19.54 3.96 2.46
CA ILE A 257 19.75 5.13 3.32
C ILE A 257 19.25 4.80 4.72
N HIS A 258 20.14 4.81 5.68
CA HIS A 258 19.77 4.89 7.10
C HIS A 258 19.61 6.35 7.48
N ILE A 259 18.47 6.68 8.06
CA ILE A 259 18.21 7.99 8.66
C ILE A 259 18.54 7.93 10.14
#